data_86abdfb74fdacc4e9eed09894c98fb34
#
_entry.id   86abdfb74fdacc4e9eed09894c98fb34
#
_cell.length_a   1.000
_cell.length_b   1.000
_cell.length_c   1.000
_cell.angle_alpha   90.00
_cell.angle_beta   90.00
_cell.angle_gamma   90.00
#
_symmetry.space_group_name_H-M   'P 1'
#
loop_
_entity.id
_entity.type
_entity.pdbx_description
1 polymer ?
#
loop_
_entity_poly.entity_id
_entity_poly.type
_entity_poly.pdbx_seq_one_letter_code
_entity_poly.pdbx_strand_id
1 'polypeptide(L)'
;MDKLDLGVTAVTHAEVSETEAEKKERIRRELVNAGMSRFGLSKLNTQYLPTLIQDGEHIQGVLYGFQTDGKAMLSWMDRMIVATDQRVISFIHKPGFMEEDVFTYDVINGVDVTIAGPFSAVSLDTRKGKINLRFVRKQCAITFKKYVADRRMTFFKTRTHSSAKK
;
A
#
# COMPACT_ATOMS: atom_id res chain seq x y z
N MET A 1 41.80 -33.78 -34.90
CA MET A 1 41.61 -32.34 -34.68
C MET A 1 40.10 -32.15 -34.45
N ASP A 2 39.68 -32.32 -33.22
CA ASP A 2 38.28 -32.27 -32.84
C ASP A 2 37.96 -30.86 -32.30
N LYS A 3 37.01 -30.20 -32.94
CA LYS A 3 36.43 -28.95 -32.47
C LYS A 3 35.37 -29.29 -31.40
N LEU A 4 35.69 -28.99 -30.16
CA LEU A 4 34.71 -28.94 -29.05
C LEU A 4 33.82 -27.71 -29.23
N ASP A 5 32.58 -27.97 -29.62
CA ASP A 5 31.53 -26.97 -29.69
C ASP A 5 30.94 -26.82 -28.28
N LEU A 6 31.37 -25.78 -27.58
CA LEU A 6 30.83 -25.40 -26.28
C LEU A 6 29.50 -24.65 -26.50
N GLY A 7 28.39 -25.41 -26.57
CA GLY A 7 27.05 -24.87 -26.54
C GLY A 7 26.80 -24.13 -25.23
N VAL A 8 26.96 -22.81 -25.25
CA VAL A 8 26.47 -21.92 -24.18
C VAL A 8 24.97 -21.89 -24.25
N THR A 9 24.32 -22.70 -23.44
CA THR A 9 22.88 -22.62 -23.22
C THR A 9 22.60 -21.30 -22.46
N ALA A 10 22.19 -20.28 -23.18
CA ALA A 10 21.60 -19.09 -22.60
C ALA A 10 20.30 -19.48 -21.88
N VAL A 11 20.35 -19.57 -20.56
CA VAL A 11 19.16 -19.68 -19.74
C VAL A 11 18.44 -18.33 -19.81
N THR A 12 17.51 -18.22 -20.72
CA THR A 12 16.58 -17.11 -20.76
C THR A 12 15.68 -17.23 -19.53
N HIS A 13 15.92 -16.41 -18.52
CA HIS A 13 14.93 -16.16 -17.47
C HIS A 13 13.73 -15.49 -18.14
N ALA A 14 12.80 -16.29 -18.64
CA ALA A 14 11.46 -15.80 -18.95
C ALA A 14 10.88 -15.36 -17.59
N GLU A 15 10.79 -14.06 -17.35
CA GLU A 15 9.94 -13.50 -16.31
C GLU A 15 8.51 -14.00 -16.64
N VAL A 16 8.06 -14.98 -15.85
CA VAL A 16 6.67 -15.43 -15.91
C VAL A 16 5.85 -14.27 -15.37
N SER A 17 5.28 -13.46 -16.24
CA SER A 17 4.37 -12.40 -15.84
C SER A 17 3.18 -13.03 -15.12
N GLU A 18 2.94 -12.56 -13.89
CA GLU A 18 1.80 -12.98 -13.07
C GLU A 18 0.48 -12.77 -13.86
N THR A 19 -0.37 -13.78 -13.90
CA THR A 19 -1.67 -13.62 -14.54
C THR A 19 -2.59 -12.72 -13.71
N GLU A 20 -3.57 -12.07 -14.35
CA GLU A 20 -4.56 -11.23 -13.67
C GLU A 20 -5.30 -11.96 -12.52
N ALA A 21 -5.57 -13.25 -12.70
CA ALA A 21 -6.22 -14.06 -11.67
C ALA A 21 -5.31 -14.32 -10.48
N GLU A 22 -4.04 -14.65 -10.73
CA GLU A 22 -3.02 -14.86 -9.70
C GLU A 22 -2.76 -13.57 -8.93
N LYS A 23 -2.66 -12.44 -9.62
CA LYS A 23 -2.50 -11.11 -9.02
C LYS A 23 -3.66 -10.77 -8.08
N LYS A 24 -4.90 -10.98 -8.50
CA LYS A 24 -6.09 -10.75 -7.66
C LYS A 24 -6.09 -11.61 -6.40
N GLU A 25 -5.75 -12.90 -6.52
CA GLU A 25 -5.71 -13.80 -5.38
C GLU A 25 -4.53 -13.48 -4.44
N ARG A 26 -3.39 -13.08 -4.95
CA ARG A 26 -2.26 -12.59 -4.16
C ARG A 26 -2.64 -11.35 -3.37
N ILE A 27 -3.20 -10.34 -4.03
CA ILE A 27 -3.66 -9.09 -3.40
C ILE A 27 -4.69 -9.40 -2.29
N ARG A 28 -5.63 -10.29 -2.54
CA ARG A 28 -6.62 -10.71 -1.55
C ARG A 28 -5.97 -11.32 -0.30
N ARG A 29 -4.99 -12.21 -0.45
CA ARG A 29 -4.24 -12.80 0.66
C ARG A 29 -3.44 -11.75 1.43
N GLU A 30 -2.78 -10.84 0.73
CA GLU A 30 -2.00 -9.76 1.35
C GLU A 30 -2.90 -8.82 2.17
N LEU A 31 -4.09 -8.46 1.67
CA LEU A 31 -5.06 -7.65 2.41
C LEU A 31 -5.55 -8.34 3.69
N VAL A 32 -5.82 -9.65 3.63
CA VAL A 32 -6.18 -10.43 4.82
C VAL A 32 -5.03 -10.44 5.83
N ASN A 33 -3.80 -10.65 5.39
CA ASN A 33 -2.61 -10.62 6.24
C ASN A 33 -2.39 -9.24 6.87
N ALA A 34 -2.73 -8.17 6.16
CA ALA A 34 -2.71 -6.79 6.68
C ALA A 34 -3.87 -6.48 7.66
N GLY A 35 -4.76 -7.44 7.92
CA GLY A 35 -5.84 -7.35 8.90
C GLY A 35 -7.22 -7.00 8.34
N MET A 36 -7.38 -6.94 7.02
CA MET A 36 -8.67 -6.64 6.40
C MET A 36 -9.71 -7.73 6.66
N SER A 37 -10.95 -7.34 6.92
CA SER A 37 -12.05 -8.29 7.09
C SER A 37 -12.59 -8.79 5.75
N ARG A 38 -13.31 -9.93 5.79
CA ARG A 38 -14.04 -10.44 4.63
C ARG A 38 -15.02 -9.43 4.04
N PHE A 39 -15.65 -8.63 4.89
CA PHE A 39 -16.53 -7.54 4.46
C PHE A 39 -15.76 -6.44 3.69
N GLY A 40 -14.57 -6.07 4.15
CA GLY A 40 -13.69 -5.12 3.43
C GLY A 40 -13.31 -5.62 2.04
N LEU A 41 -13.10 -6.94 1.88
CA LEU A 41 -12.74 -7.54 0.59
C LEU A 41 -13.82 -7.44 -0.48
N SER A 42 -15.10 -7.28 -0.11
CA SER A 42 -16.22 -7.13 -1.05
C SER A 42 -16.47 -5.69 -1.51
N LYS A 43 -15.75 -4.72 -0.98
CA LYS A 43 -15.93 -3.30 -1.30
C LYS A 43 -15.40 -2.94 -2.69
N LEU A 44 -16.02 -1.92 -3.31
CA LEU A 44 -15.62 -1.43 -4.64
C LEU A 44 -14.17 -0.98 -4.68
N ASN A 45 -13.68 -0.30 -3.64
CA ASN A 45 -12.28 0.08 -3.52
C ASN A 45 -11.36 -1.15 -3.60
N THR A 46 -11.70 -2.24 -2.91
CA THR A 46 -10.91 -3.47 -2.93
C THR A 46 -10.92 -4.14 -4.30
N GLN A 47 -12.05 -4.12 -4.99
CA GLN A 47 -12.17 -4.69 -6.36
C GLN A 47 -11.37 -3.89 -7.38
N TYR A 48 -11.23 -2.58 -7.16
CA TYR A 48 -10.44 -1.70 -8.04
C TYR A 48 -8.93 -1.78 -7.78
N LEU A 49 -8.51 -2.13 -6.56
CA LEU A 49 -7.11 -2.13 -6.14
C LEU A 49 -6.14 -2.90 -7.06
N PRO A 50 -6.48 -4.06 -7.66
CA PRO A 50 -5.57 -4.75 -8.58
C PRO A 50 -5.13 -3.92 -9.79
N THR A 51 -5.93 -2.94 -10.21
CA THR A 51 -5.59 -2.04 -11.33
C THR A 51 -4.53 -1.00 -10.93
N LEU A 52 -4.38 -0.71 -9.63
CA LEU A 52 -3.44 0.27 -9.09
C LEU A 52 -2.09 -0.35 -8.72
N ILE A 53 -2.08 -1.63 -8.33
CA ILE A 53 -0.88 -2.35 -7.91
C ILE A 53 -0.07 -2.77 -9.13
N GLN A 54 1.21 -2.42 -9.15
CA GLN A 54 2.14 -2.81 -10.21
C GLN A 54 2.55 -4.29 -10.08
N ASP A 55 3.07 -4.86 -11.16
CA ASP A 55 3.59 -6.22 -11.13
C ASP A 55 4.83 -6.27 -10.21
N GLY A 56 4.88 -7.28 -9.36
CA GLY A 56 5.93 -7.40 -8.34
C GLY A 56 5.81 -6.43 -7.15
N GLU A 57 4.78 -5.58 -7.09
CA GLU A 57 4.48 -4.72 -5.95
C GLU A 57 3.62 -5.47 -4.92
N HIS A 58 4.04 -5.50 -3.65
CA HIS A 58 3.42 -6.26 -2.58
C HIS A 58 2.80 -5.39 -1.50
N ILE A 59 1.56 -5.70 -1.10
CA ILE A 59 0.83 -4.99 -0.04
C ILE A 59 1.31 -5.46 1.33
N GLN A 60 1.67 -4.49 2.18
CA GLN A 60 2.19 -4.72 3.53
C GLN A 60 1.27 -4.16 4.62
N GLY A 61 0.42 -3.22 4.28
CA GLY A 61 -0.53 -2.62 5.20
C GLY A 61 -1.72 -2.00 4.48
N VAL A 62 -2.86 -1.95 5.15
CA VAL A 62 -4.09 -1.38 4.61
C VAL A 62 -4.86 -0.63 5.68
N LEU A 63 -5.38 0.54 5.32
CA LEU A 63 -6.39 1.28 6.07
C LEU A 63 -7.65 1.37 5.23
N TYR A 64 -8.78 1.10 5.84
CA TYR A 64 -10.08 1.27 5.23
C TYR A 64 -11.02 1.94 6.25
N GLY A 65 -11.53 3.10 5.92
CA GLY A 65 -12.35 3.88 6.82
C GLY A 65 -12.99 5.09 6.14
N PHE A 66 -13.76 5.86 6.92
CA PHE A 66 -14.40 7.07 6.44
C PHE A 66 -13.48 8.27 6.64
N GLN A 67 -13.29 9.06 5.58
CA GLN A 67 -12.53 10.30 5.66
C GLN A 67 -13.33 11.38 6.40
N THR A 68 -12.67 12.16 7.28
CA THR A 68 -13.33 13.15 8.15
C THR A 68 -12.98 14.60 7.86
N ASP A 69 -11.98 14.85 7.05
CA ASP A 69 -11.41 16.17 6.75
C ASP A 69 -11.56 16.58 5.29
N GLY A 70 -12.43 15.92 4.56
CA GLY A 70 -12.80 16.29 3.20
C GLY A 70 -13.79 17.46 3.15
N LYS A 71 -13.92 18.09 1.97
CA LYS A 71 -15.06 18.93 1.64
C LYS A 71 -16.34 18.17 2.00
N ALA A 72 -17.39 18.84 2.48
CA ALA A 72 -18.59 18.21 3.05
C ALA A 72 -19.16 17.04 2.22
N MET A 73 -18.99 17.05 0.91
CA MET A 73 -19.40 15.97 0.01
C MET A 73 -18.52 14.72 0.12
N LEU A 74 -17.25 14.83 0.57
CA LEU A 74 -16.31 13.70 0.69
C LEU A 74 -16.27 13.10 2.10
N SER A 75 -16.82 13.77 3.10
CA SER A 75 -16.79 13.33 4.50
C SER A 75 -17.59 12.04 4.79
N TRP A 76 -18.40 11.59 3.83
CA TRP A 76 -19.16 10.33 3.90
C TRP A 76 -18.58 9.21 3.04
N MET A 77 -17.47 9.47 2.35
CA MET A 77 -16.87 8.49 1.46
C MET A 77 -15.84 7.65 2.21
N ASP A 78 -15.97 6.35 2.03
CA ASP A 78 -14.96 5.40 2.47
C ASP A 78 -13.73 5.51 1.58
N ARG A 79 -12.58 5.70 2.20
CA ARG A 79 -11.26 5.78 1.59
C ARG A 79 -10.45 4.54 1.93
N MET A 80 -9.68 4.06 0.97
CA MET A 80 -8.68 3.02 1.19
C MET A 80 -7.28 3.64 1.07
N ILE A 81 -6.40 3.29 2.01
CA ILE A 81 -4.97 3.63 1.95
C ILE A 81 -4.19 2.33 2.05
N VAL A 82 -3.33 2.08 1.09
CA VAL A 82 -2.54 0.85 0.99
C VAL A 82 -1.06 1.21 1.04
N ALA A 83 -0.32 0.61 1.96
CA ALA A 83 1.13 0.67 2.01
C ALA A 83 1.69 -0.56 1.31
N THR A 84 2.47 -0.35 0.27
CA THR A 84 3.18 -1.40 -0.44
C THR A 84 4.66 -1.40 -0.07
N ASP A 85 5.44 -2.32 -0.58
CA ASP A 85 6.89 -2.30 -0.46
C ASP A 85 7.57 -1.14 -1.23
N GLN A 86 6.83 -0.44 -2.10
CA GLN A 86 7.35 0.64 -2.93
C GLN A 86 6.81 2.03 -2.56
N ARG A 87 5.52 2.14 -2.23
CA ARG A 87 4.81 3.42 -2.05
C ARG A 87 3.57 3.28 -1.16
N VAL A 88 2.91 4.40 -0.89
CA VAL A 88 1.60 4.45 -0.25
C VAL A 88 0.59 5.01 -1.26
N ILE A 89 -0.50 4.29 -1.48
CA ILE A 89 -1.57 4.66 -2.40
C ILE A 89 -2.82 4.96 -1.57
N SER A 90 -3.39 6.14 -1.73
CA SER A 90 -4.63 6.55 -1.07
C SER A 90 -5.68 6.82 -2.13
N PHE A 91 -6.82 6.17 -2.07
CA PHE A 91 -7.84 6.34 -3.10
C PHE A 91 -9.27 6.16 -2.61
N ILE A 92 -10.19 6.75 -3.36
CA ILE A 92 -11.64 6.56 -3.28
C ILE A 92 -12.10 6.14 -4.68
N HIS A 93 -12.81 5.03 -4.76
CA HIS A 93 -13.44 4.59 -6.00
C HIS A 93 -14.93 4.33 -5.79
N LYS A 94 -15.76 5.13 -6.44
CA LYS A 94 -17.22 5.06 -6.43
C LYS A 94 -17.73 5.20 -7.86
N PRO A 95 -18.94 4.73 -8.19
CA PRO A 95 -19.54 5.01 -9.49
C PRO A 95 -19.57 6.51 -9.78
N GLY A 96 -18.91 6.93 -10.88
CA GLY A 96 -18.84 8.32 -11.30
C GLY A 96 -17.87 9.21 -10.50
N PHE A 97 -17.13 8.67 -9.53
CA PHE A 97 -16.14 9.43 -8.76
C PHE A 97 -14.90 8.59 -8.45
N MET A 98 -13.73 9.14 -8.76
CA MET A 98 -12.45 8.56 -8.41
C MET A 98 -11.48 9.65 -7.94
N GLU A 99 -10.78 9.39 -6.86
CA GLU A 99 -9.69 10.22 -6.36
C GLU A 99 -8.53 9.31 -5.97
N GLU A 100 -7.34 9.61 -6.43
CA GLU A 100 -6.14 8.85 -6.16
C GLU A 100 -4.99 9.79 -5.81
N ASP A 101 -4.28 9.47 -4.73
CA ASP A 101 -3.03 10.10 -4.32
C ASP A 101 -1.97 9.02 -4.10
N VAL A 102 -0.78 9.25 -4.63
CA VAL A 102 0.37 8.38 -4.43
C VAL A 102 1.44 9.12 -3.64
N PHE A 103 1.97 8.47 -2.60
CA PHE A 103 3.01 9.01 -1.73
C PHE A 103 4.21 8.08 -1.68
N THR A 104 5.39 8.63 -1.87
CA THR A 104 6.65 7.95 -1.52
C THR A 104 6.88 8.04 -0.01
N TYR A 105 7.64 7.12 0.57
CA TYR A 105 7.83 7.07 2.03
C TYR A 105 8.55 8.29 2.62
N ASP A 106 9.31 9.02 1.82
CA ASP A 106 10.02 10.24 2.23
C ASP A 106 9.11 11.47 2.42
N VAL A 107 7.91 11.47 1.81
CA VAL A 107 6.94 12.58 1.99
C VAL A 107 5.96 12.35 3.14
N ILE A 108 5.97 11.15 3.75
CA ILE A 108 5.14 10.83 4.91
C ILE A 108 5.84 11.31 6.17
N ASN A 109 5.22 12.21 6.93
CA ASN A 109 5.75 12.73 8.19
C ASN A 109 5.45 11.78 9.36
N GLY A 110 4.28 11.16 9.38
CA GLY A 110 3.90 10.24 10.45
C GLY A 110 2.55 9.58 10.22
N VAL A 111 2.28 8.59 11.08
CA VAL A 111 0.98 7.91 11.20
C VAL A 111 0.58 7.92 12.66
N ASP A 112 -0.47 8.65 13.00
CA ASP A 112 -1.05 8.67 14.33
C ASP A 112 -2.26 7.75 14.39
N VAL A 113 -2.34 6.97 15.46
CA VAL A 113 -3.45 6.02 15.67
C VAL A 113 -4.02 6.24 17.06
N THR A 114 -5.31 6.50 17.12
CA THR A 114 -6.11 6.53 18.36
C THR A 114 -7.07 5.35 18.36
N ILE A 115 -6.95 4.46 19.34
CA ILE A 115 -7.75 3.24 19.44
C ILE A 115 -8.97 3.51 20.30
N ALA A 116 -10.15 3.12 19.80
CA ALA A 116 -11.42 3.17 20.51
C ALA A 116 -12.15 1.84 20.32
N GLY A 117 -11.98 0.91 21.27
CA GLY A 117 -12.53 -0.44 21.19
C GLY A 117 -11.99 -1.25 19.99
N PRO A 118 -12.87 -1.81 19.15
CA PRO A 118 -12.46 -2.59 17.97
C PRO A 118 -12.02 -1.72 16.78
N PHE A 119 -12.25 -0.42 16.85
CA PHE A 119 -11.97 0.54 15.80
C PHE A 119 -10.89 1.55 16.22
N SER A 120 -10.39 2.27 15.24
CA SER A 120 -9.38 3.30 15.40
C SER A 120 -9.70 4.52 14.55
N ALA A 121 -9.26 5.69 15.00
CA ALA A 121 -9.03 6.85 14.16
C ALA A 121 -7.55 6.86 13.75
N VAL A 122 -7.28 7.10 12.48
CA VAL A 122 -5.94 7.15 11.92
C VAL A 122 -5.73 8.46 11.19
N SER A 123 -4.62 9.13 11.49
CA SER A 123 -4.16 10.33 10.78
C SER A 123 -2.85 10.01 10.05
N LEU A 124 -2.88 10.06 8.73
CA LEU A 124 -1.68 10.00 7.89
C LEU A 124 -1.24 11.43 7.60
N ASP A 125 -0.11 11.83 8.17
CA ASP A 125 0.49 13.14 7.95
C ASP A 125 1.50 13.07 6.81
N THR A 126 1.30 13.89 5.79
CA THR A 126 2.16 13.99 4.62
C THR A 126 2.55 15.44 4.36
N ARG A 127 3.57 15.67 3.55
CA ARG A 127 3.95 17.03 3.12
C ARG A 127 2.86 17.75 2.33
N LYS A 128 1.90 17.02 1.74
CA LYS A 128 0.75 17.58 1.02
C LYS A 128 -0.43 17.91 1.93
N GLY A 129 -0.42 17.43 3.18
CA GLY A 129 -1.50 17.58 4.15
C GLY A 129 -1.79 16.31 4.92
N LYS A 130 -2.82 16.36 5.76
CA LYS A 130 -3.26 15.23 6.58
C LYS A 130 -4.47 14.55 5.96
N ILE A 131 -4.49 13.23 6.05
CA ILE A 131 -5.65 12.40 5.72
C ILE A 131 -6.11 11.72 6.99
N ASN A 132 -7.32 12.05 7.44
CA ASN A 132 -7.90 11.51 8.67
C ASN A 132 -9.00 10.50 8.35
N LEU A 133 -8.86 9.29 8.88
CA LEU A 133 -9.84 8.21 8.74
C LEU A 133 -10.43 7.83 10.08
N ARG A 134 -11.72 7.52 10.11
CA ARG A 134 -12.43 6.93 11.25
C ARG A 134 -12.96 5.55 10.91
N PHE A 135 -13.27 4.79 11.95
CA PHE A 135 -13.79 3.42 11.87
C PHE A 135 -12.84 2.43 11.16
N VAL A 136 -11.54 2.70 11.21
CA VAL A 136 -10.53 1.77 10.76
C VAL A 136 -10.42 0.61 11.74
N ARG A 137 -10.33 -0.63 11.25
CA ARG A 137 -10.10 -1.78 12.13
C ARG A 137 -8.77 -1.63 12.87
N LYS A 138 -8.80 -1.88 14.19
CA LYS A 138 -7.62 -1.78 15.07
C LYS A 138 -6.41 -2.55 14.51
N GLN A 139 -6.60 -3.78 14.04
CA GLN A 139 -5.52 -4.60 13.49
C GLN A 139 -4.88 -3.96 12.26
N CYS A 140 -5.68 -3.45 11.33
CA CYS A 140 -5.18 -2.74 10.14
C CYS A 140 -4.37 -1.50 10.53
N ALA A 141 -4.88 -0.70 11.49
CA ALA A 141 -4.22 0.52 11.93
C ALA A 141 -2.84 0.24 12.56
N ILE A 142 -2.74 -0.79 13.41
CA ILE A 142 -1.48 -1.18 14.07
C ILE A 142 -0.47 -1.69 13.03
N THR A 143 -0.88 -2.61 12.15
CA THR A 143 -0.02 -3.19 11.11
C THR A 143 0.49 -2.10 10.17
N PHE A 144 -0.40 -1.23 9.69
CA PHE A 144 -0.05 -0.12 8.80
C PHE A 144 0.94 0.86 9.45
N LYS A 145 0.65 1.34 10.68
CA LYS A 145 1.52 2.25 11.42
C LYS A 145 2.91 1.68 11.59
N LYS A 146 3.01 0.43 12.05
CA LYS A 146 4.30 -0.25 12.25
C LYS A 146 5.09 -0.31 10.94
N TYR A 147 4.48 -0.80 9.88
CA TYR A 147 5.15 -0.95 8.59
C TYR A 147 5.65 0.39 8.02
N VAL A 148 4.79 1.42 8.01
CA VAL A 148 5.18 2.75 7.51
C VAL A 148 6.31 3.36 8.33
N ALA A 149 6.27 3.21 9.66
CA ALA A 149 7.34 3.71 10.55
C ALA A 149 8.68 3.01 10.25
N ASP A 150 8.68 1.68 10.13
CA ASP A 150 9.89 0.89 9.84
C ASP A 150 10.46 1.25 8.45
N ARG A 151 9.60 1.41 7.45
CA ARG A 151 9.99 1.77 6.10
C ARG A 151 10.62 3.17 6.02
N ARG A 152 10.03 4.14 6.72
CA ARG A 152 10.59 5.48 6.84
C ARG A 152 11.99 5.47 7.47
N MET A 153 12.17 4.75 8.58
CA MET A 153 13.48 4.66 9.23
C MET A 153 14.56 4.07 8.32
N THR A 154 14.21 3.04 7.54
CA THR A 154 15.12 2.45 6.56
C THR A 154 15.51 3.45 5.48
N PHE A 155 14.54 4.22 4.97
CA PHE A 155 14.77 5.23 3.94
C PHE A 155 15.72 6.33 4.42
N PHE A 156 15.57 6.83 5.65
CA PHE A 156 16.46 7.84 6.21
C PHE A 156 17.88 7.31 6.47
N LYS A 157 18.03 6.08 6.93
CA LYS A 157 19.36 5.46 7.13
C LYS A 157 20.15 5.33 5.82
N THR A 158 19.48 4.91 4.76
CA THR A 158 20.13 4.78 3.44
C THR A 158 20.62 6.13 2.92
N ARG A 159 19.87 7.20 3.15
CA ARG A 159 20.23 8.55 2.69
C ARG A 159 21.40 9.16 3.46
N THR A 160 21.49 8.91 4.76
CA THR A 160 22.63 9.38 5.60
C THR A 160 23.94 8.69 5.22
N HIS A 161 23.92 7.42 4.87
CA HIS A 161 25.11 6.69 4.43
C HIS A 161 25.63 7.12 3.05
N SER A 162 24.74 7.56 2.17
CA SER A 162 25.10 8.08 0.85
C SER A 162 25.76 9.46 0.92
N SER A 163 25.37 10.29 1.92
CA SER A 163 25.95 11.63 2.10
C SER A 163 27.33 11.63 2.80
N ALA A 164 27.68 10.56 3.51
CA ALA A 164 28.96 10.46 4.23
C ALA A 164 30.12 9.95 3.36
N LYS A 165 29.88 9.64 2.08
CA LYS A 165 30.89 9.16 1.11
C LYS A 165 31.32 10.21 0.07
N LYS A 166 31.04 11.49 0.30
CA LYS A 166 31.55 12.58 -0.54
C LYS A 166 32.65 13.36 0.17
#